data_d5762cf39c96776493d16610ffcc9cf5
#
_entry.id   d5762cf39c96776493d16610ffcc9cf5
#
_cell.length_a   1.000
_cell.length_b   1.000
_cell.length_c   1.000
_cell.angle_alpha   90.00
_cell.angle_beta   90.00
_cell.angle_gamma   90.00
#
_symmetry.space_group_name_H-M   'P 1'
#
loop_
_entity.id
_entity.type
_entity.pdbx_description
1 polymer ?
#
loop_
_entity_poly.entity_id
_entity_poly.type
_entity_poly.pdbx_seq_one_letter_code
_entity_poly.pdbx_strand_id
1 'polypeptide(L)'
;MSQAVKKYYDDHATQEWERLDNIRCKIEFASTLHLIEKYFPKQGRICDIGGGPGRYTIELARRGYQATLLDISEEEIKLAGSRLDELGLQAEFIVGDACHLNQFALGLFDAALLMGPMYHVIDSQDRHRILIQLKGILKPNGIAIIAYLNSWGLIRTGIVDFPHWYKEKSKLSSLLYELTFEGQALSDFTECYWSTPEAALQEIQKAGFKVISYAGAEGFAGGLRPLLEKLSTEDPEAYTNVVQFAAETCELKQYRDSTDHLHFVVQSPV
;
A
#
# COMPACT_ATOMS: atom_id res chain seq x y z
N MET A 1 -8.09 10.48 8.84
CA MET A 1 -6.74 10.94 8.44
C MET A 1 -6.56 12.43 8.74
N SER A 2 -5.30 12.93 8.84
CA SER A 2 -5.05 14.35 9.12
C SER A 2 -5.31 15.24 7.89
N GLN A 3 -5.57 16.54 8.15
CA GLN A 3 -5.71 17.53 7.08
C GLN A 3 -4.36 17.75 6.33
N ALA A 4 -3.23 17.49 7.01
CA ALA A 4 -1.91 17.57 6.40
C ALA A 4 -1.72 16.50 5.31
N VAL A 5 -2.16 15.27 5.57
CA VAL A 5 -2.15 14.18 4.58
C VAL A 5 -3.03 14.52 3.38
N LYS A 6 -4.29 14.95 3.62
CA LYS A 6 -5.18 15.35 2.52
C LYS A 6 -4.56 16.45 1.67
N LYS A 7 -4.08 17.51 2.31
CA LYS A 7 -3.47 18.64 1.60
C LYS A 7 -2.25 18.21 0.78
N TYR A 8 -1.39 17.34 1.33
CA TYR A 8 -0.23 16.86 0.60
C TYR A 8 -0.63 16.18 -0.73
N TYR A 9 -1.59 15.26 -0.69
CA TYR A 9 -2.04 14.55 -1.89
C TYR A 9 -2.86 15.42 -2.84
N ASP A 10 -3.65 16.38 -2.34
CA ASP A 10 -4.31 17.39 -3.19
C ASP A 10 -3.28 18.27 -3.95
N ASP A 11 -2.19 18.66 -3.28
CA ASP A 11 -1.17 19.53 -3.88
C ASP A 11 -0.23 18.77 -4.86
N HIS A 12 -0.13 17.43 -4.77
CA HIS A 12 0.90 16.63 -5.48
C HIS A 12 0.33 15.48 -6.34
N ALA A 13 -0.94 15.47 -6.68
CA ALA A 13 -1.58 14.34 -7.38
C ALA A 13 -0.86 13.92 -8.68
N THR A 14 -0.43 14.88 -9.51
CA THR A 14 0.31 14.57 -10.74
C THR A 14 1.69 13.98 -10.46
N GLN A 15 2.40 14.55 -9.51
CA GLN A 15 3.72 14.06 -9.08
C GLN A 15 3.62 12.66 -8.46
N GLU A 16 2.52 12.39 -7.75
CA GLU A 16 2.27 11.07 -7.17
C GLU A 16 2.11 10.00 -8.25
N TRP A 17 1.39 10.28 -9.33
CA TRP A 17 1.32 9.38 -10.47
C TRP A 17 2.69 9.10 -11.08
N GLU A 18 3.52 10.14 -11.29
CA GLU A 18 4.88 10.00 -11.82
C GLU A 18 5.78 9.19 -10.86
N ARG A 19 5.64 9.44 -9.55
CA ARG A 19 6.36 8.68 -8.52
C ARG A 19 6.07 7.20 -8.57
N LEU A 20 4.81 6.82 -8.83
CA LEU A 20 4.39 5.42 -8.92
C LEU A 20 5.04 4.67 -10.11
N ASP A 21 5.59 5.36 -11.09
CA ASP A 21 6.30 4.74 -12.22
C ASP A 21 7.78 4.46 -11.94
N ASN A 22 8.29 4.80 -10.76
CA ASN A 22 9.66 4.50 -10.38
C ASN A 22 9.90 2.98 -10.20
N ILE A 23 11.16 2.58 -10.25
CA ILE A 23 11.60 1.17 -10.23
C ILE A 23 11.10 0.42 -8.99
N ARG A 24 11.15 1.03 -7.81
CA ARG A 24 10.69 0.44 -6.56
C ARG A 24 9.17 0.20 -6.59
N CYS A 25 8.42 1.20 -7.02
CA CYS A 25 6.96 1.10 -7.11
C CYS A 25 6.49 0.10 -8.18
N LYS A 26 7.30 -0.15 -9.22
CA LYS A 26 7.02 -1.22 -10.21
C LYS A 26 7.10 -2.61 -9.60
N ILE A 27 8.05 -2.86 -8.71
CA ILE A 27 8.18 -4.15 -8.03
C ILE A 27 7.03 -4.35 -7.03
N GLU A 28 6.75 -3.34 -6.19
CA GLU A 28 5.61 -3.37 -5.28
C GLU A 28 4.29 -3.61 -6.02
N PHE A 29 4.10 -2.93 -7.16
CA PHE A 29 2.92 -3.11 -8.00
C PHE A 29 2.81 -4.54 -8.53
N ALA A 30 3.88 -5.10 -9.08
CA ALA A 30 3.91 -6.47 -9.58
C ALA A 30 3.60 -7.49 -8.47
N SER A 31 4.15 -7.30 -7.27
CA SER A 31 3.87 -8.16 -6.11
C SER A 31 2.43 -8.06 -5.66
N THR A 32 1.86 -6.85 -5.64
CA THR A 32 0.43 -6.69 -5.31
C THR A 32 -0.46 -7.37 -6.34
N LEU A 33 -0.15 -7.24 -7.63
CA LEU A 33 -0.91 -7.92 -8.70
C LEU A 33 -0.80 -9.46 -8.60
N HIS A 34 0.38 -9.97 -8.23
CA HIS A 34 0.57 -11.39 -7.95
C HIS A 34 -0.31 -11.87 -6.78
N LEU A 35 -0.39 -11.10 -5.69
CA LEU A 35 -1.26 -11.41 -4.56
C LEU A 35 -2.75 -11.33 -4.93
N ILE A 36 -3.16 -10.32 -5.71
CA ILE A 36 -4.52 -10.20 -6.24
C ILE A 36 -4.87 -11.45 -7.06
N GLU A 37 -4.00 -11.85 -7.98
CA GLU A 37 -4.24 -13.02 -8.83
C GLU A 37 -4.38 -14.32 -8.03
N LYS A 38 -3.59 -14.45 -6.96
CA LYS A 38 -3.54 -15.63 -6.11
C LYS A 38 -4.71 -15.73 -5.14
N TYR A 39 -5.16 -14.61 -4.57
CA TYR A 39 -6.07 -14.62 -3.42
C TYR A 39 -7.44 -14.01 -3.68
N PHE A 40 -7.59 -13.11 -4.65
CA PHE A 40 -8.90 -12.50 -4.93
C PHE A 40 -9.79 -13.46 -5.73
N PRO A 41 -11.10 -13.34 -5.61
CA PRO A 41 -12.02 -14.07 -6.47
C PRO A 41 -11.80 -13.67 -7.94
N LYS A 42 -12.12 -14.53 -8.88
CA LYS A 42 -11.88 -14.25 -10.32
C LYS A 42 -12.79 -13.13 -10.89
N GLN A 43 -13.83 -12.77 -10.19
CA GLN A 43 -14.76 -11.67 -10.51
C GLN A 43 -15.43 -11.18 -9.23
N GLY A 44 -16.00 -10.00 -9.25
CA GLY A 44 -16.73 -9.44 -8.11
C GLY A 44 -16.54 -7.94 -7.96
N ARG A 45 -17.03 -7.42 -6.85
CA ARG A 45 -16.90 -6.03 -6.45
C ARG A 45 -15.66 -5.87 -5.58
N ILE A 46 -14.77 -4.95 -5.96
CA ILE A 46 -13.53 -4.68 -5.23
C ILE A 46 -13.51 -3.21 -4.80
N CYS A 47 -13.17 -2.93 -3.54
CA CYS A 47 -12.92 -1.59 -3.05
C CYS A 47 -11.42 -1.31 -2.96
N ASP A 48 -10.95 -0.26 -3.63
CA ASP A 48 -9.58 0.25 -3.56
C ASP A 48 -9.57 1.47 -2.63
N ILE A 49 -9.16 1.27 -1.37
CA ILE A 49 -9.22 2.25 -0.29
C ILE A 49 -7.86 2.92 -0.14
N GLY A 50 -7.82 4.24 -0.34
CA GLY A 50 -6.58 4.99 -0.46
C GLY A 50 -5.91 4.71 -1.81
N GLY A 51 -6.73 4.56 -2.87
CA GLY A 51 -6.26 4.16 -4.19
C GLY A 51 -5.54 5.26 -4.96
N GLY A 52 -5.49 6.49 -4.41
CA GLY A 52 -4.78 7.63 -4.99
C GLY A 52 -5.19 7.88 -6.44
N PRO A 53 -4.23 8.03 -7.37
CA PRO A 53 -4.50 8.31 -8.78
C PRO A 53 -5.00 7.09 -9.57
N GLY A 54 -5.43 6.01 -8.88
CA GLY A 54 -6.15 4.88 -9.45
C GLY A 54 -5.31 3.79 -10.10
N ARG A 55 -4.02 3.66 -9.76
CA ARG A 55 -3.13 2.68 -10.40
C ARG A 55 -3.64 1.24 -10.28
N TYR A 56 -4.07 0.83 -9.09
CA TYR A 56 -4.67 -0.50 -8.89
C TYR A 56 -6.09 -0.56 -9.43
N THR A 57 -6.87 0.48 -9.28
CA THR A 57 -8.25 0.57 -9.82
C THR A 57 -8.29 0.36 -11.33
N ILE A 58 -7.36 0.95 -12.09
CA ILE A 58 -7.21 0.74 -13.54
C ILE A 58 -6.99 -0.75 -13.84
N GLU A 59 -6.10 -1.40 -13.11
CA GLU A 59 -5.77 -2.80 -13.34
C GLU A 59 -6.93 -3.74 -12.93
N LEU A 60 -7.63 -3.41 -11.85
CA LEU A 60 -8.84 -4.13 -11.44
C LEU A 60 -9.93 -4.02 -12.51
N ALA A 61 -10.18 -2.82 -13.04
CA ALA A 61 -11.14 -2.60 -14.12
C ALA A 61 -10.76 -3.35 -15.42
N ARG A 62 -9.47 -3.37 -15.79
CA ARG A 62 -8.97 -4.16 -16.94
C ARG A 62 -9.20 -5.65 -16.79
N ARG A 63 -9.15 -6.16 -15.56
CA ARG A 63 -9.42 -7.58 -15.23
C ARG A 63 -10.91 -7.89 -15.12
N GLY A 64 -11.79 -6.90 -15.33
CA GLY A 64 -13.25 -7.07 -15.33
C GLY A 64 -13.91 -7.03 -13.95
N TYR A 65 -13.21 -6.57 -12.92
CA TYR A 65 -13.82 -6.33 -11.61
C TYR A 65 -14.70 -5.07 -11.64
N GLN A 66 -15.75 -5.06 -10.82
CA GLN A 66 -16.49 -3.86 -10.51
C GLN A 66 -15.73 -3.09 -9.42
N ALA A 67 -14.88 -2.17 -9.84
CA ALA A 67 -14.00 -1.43 -8.94
C ALA A 67 -14.68 -0.19 -8.39
N THR A 68 -14.51 0.06 -7.09
CA THR A 68 -14.84 1.32 -6.42
C THR A 68 -13.55 1.88 -5.82
N LEU A 69 -13.15 3.08 -6.21
CA LEU A 69 -12.00 3.79 -5.66
C LEU A 69 -12.46 4.78 -4.61
N LEU A 70 -11.91 4.70 -3.41
CA LEU A 70 -12.11 5.67 -2.35
C LEU A 70 -10.78 6.29 -1.96
N ASP A 71 -10.69 7.61 -2.00
CA ASP A 71 -9.52 8.36 -1.53
C ASP A 71 -9.94 9.65 -0.82
N ILE A 72 -9.09 10.13 0.10
CA ILE A 72 -9.33 11.39 0.82
C ILE A 72 -9.08 12.62 -0.06
N SER A 73 -8.20 12.50 -1.06
CA SER A 73 -7.85 13.58 -1.97
C SER A 73 -8.84 13.65 -3.13
N GLU A 74 -9.45 14.82 -3.28
CA GLU A 74 -10.34 15.11 -4.42
C GLU A 74 -9.56 15.18 -5.73
N GLU A 75 -8.34 15.71 -5.71
CA GLU A 75 -7.50 15.86 -6.90
C GLU A 75 -6.99 14.48 -7.40
N GLU A 76 -6.66 13.57 -6.50
CA GLU A 76 -6.33 12.18 -6.86
C GLU A 76 -7.51 11.46 -7.52
N ILE A 77 -8.71 11.60 -6.96
CA ILE A 77 -9.94 11.03 -7.52
C ILE A 77 -10.22 11.59 -8.92
N LYS A 78 -10.07 12.91 -9.14
CA LYS A 78 -10.23 13.53 -10.46
C LYS A 78 -9.23 12.97 -11.48
N LEU A 79 -7.97 12.84 -11.05
CA LEU A 79 -6.91 12.28 -11.90
C LEU A 79 -7.21 10.83 -12.27
N ALA A 80 -7.61 10.01 -11.29
CA ALA A 80 -8.00 8.61 -11.52
C ALA A 80 -9.16 8.52 -12.53
N GLY A 81 -10.21 9.35 -12.36
CA GLY A 81 -11.35 9.40 -13.29
C GLY A 81 -10.91 9.72 -14.72
N SER A 82 -10.12 10.78 -14.91
CA SER A 82 -9.61 11.16 -16.23
C SER A 82 -8.82 10.02 -16.89
N ARG A 83 -8.00 9.30 -16.14
CA ARG A 83 -7.20 8.20 -16.67
C ARG A 83 -8.03 6.97 -17.05
N LEU A 84 -9.05 6.65 -16.25
CA LEU A 84 -9.96 5.56 -16.60
C LEU A 84 -10.75 5.91 -17.86
N ASP A 85 -11.23 7.15 -17.99
CA ASP A 85 -11.95 7.64 -19.18
C ASP A 85 -11.08 7.55 -20.45
N GLU A 86 -9.80 7.99 -20.37
CA GLU A 86 -8.83 7.89 -21.48
C GLU A 86 -8.62 6.43 -21.93
N LEU A 87 -8.74 5.47 -21.00
CA LEU A 87 -8.57 4.05 -21.27
C LEU A 87 -9.89 3.33 -21.63
N GLY A 88 -11.03 4.05 -21.60
CA GLY A 88 -12.36 3.45 -21.82
C GLY A 88 -12.77 2.48 -20.72
N LEU A 89 -12.25 2.65 -19.50
CA LEU A 89 -12.53 1.83 -18.34
C LEU A 89 -13.53 2.53 -17.41
N GLN A 90 -14.21 1.76 -16.55
CA GLN A 90 -15.20 2.30 -15.61
C GLN A 90 -14.88 1.85 -14.18
N ALA A 91 -15.09 2.77 -13.23
CA ALA A 91 -15.09 2.50 -11.81
C ALA A 91 -16.06 3.46 -11.10
N GLU A 92 -16.42 3.16 -9.86
CA GLU A 92 -17.06 4.11 -8.96
C GLU A 92 -16.00 4.91 -8.22
N PHE A 93 -16.26 6.22 -7.99
CA PHE A 93 -15.31 7.11 -7.32
C PHE A 93 -15.95 7.76 -6.10
N ILE A 94 -15.25 7.75 -4.98
CA ILE A 94 -15.72 8.31 -3.70
C ILE A 94 -14.60 9.14 -3.07
N VAL A 95 -14.85 10.42 -2.89
CA VAL A 95 -13.98 11.25 -2.04
C VAL A 95 -14.36 10.99 -0.59
N GLY A 96 -13.46 10.39 0.18
CA GLY A 96 -13.77 10.00 1.54
C GLY A 96 -12.58 9.57 2.38
N ASP A 97 -12.75 9.66 3.71
CA ASP A 97 -11.76 9.24 4.68
C ASP A 97 -11.96 7.77 5.07
N ALA A 98 -10.91 6.96 4.97
CA ALA A 98 -10.91 5.56 5.38
C ALA A 98 -11.29 5.35 6.86
N CYS A 99 -11.14 6.35 7.72
CA CYS A 99 -11.63 6.33 9.10
C CYS A 99 -13.16 6.35 9.21
N HIS A 100 -13.88 6.63 8.13
CA HIS A 100 -15.31 6.88 8.12
C HIS A 100 -16.06 6.14 7.01
N LEU A 101 -15.61 4.93 6.61
CA LEU A 101 -16.22 4.15 5.53
C LEU A 101 -17.72 3.89 5.73
N ASN A 102 -18.18 3.78 6.98
CA ASN A 102 -19.60 3.59 7.32
C ASN A 102 -20.50 4.78 7.00
N GLN A 103 -19.97 5.94 6.65
CA GLN A 103 -20.73 7.10 6.19
C GLN A 103 -21.14 7.00 4.72
N PHE A 104 -20.57 6.08 3.98
CA PHE A 104 -20.83 5.87 2.57
C PHE A 104 -21.70 4.61 2.37
N ALA A 105 -22.66 4.68 1.45
CA ALA A 105 -23.53 3.55 1.11
C ALA A 105 -22.83 2.55 0.19
N LEU A 106 -21.69 2.00 0.64
CA LEU A 106 -20.78 1.18 -0.18
C LEU A 106 -21.37 -0.20 -0.55
N GLY A 107 -22.25 -0.76 0.29
CA GLY A 107 -22.63 -2.17 0.20
C GLY A 107 -21.46 -3.09 0.59
N LEU A 108 -21.54 -4.37 0.18
CA LEU A 108 -20.53 -5.37 0.49
C LEU A 108 -19.67 -5.70 -0.73
N PHE A 109 -18.36 -5.87 -0.47
CA PHE A 109 -17.35 -6.21 -1.46
C PHE A 109 -16.86 -7.65 -1.31
N ASP A 110 -16.48 -8.25 -2.42
CA ASP A 110 -15.87 -9.59 -2.47
C ASP A 110 -14.42 -9.54 -1.99
N ALA A 111 -13.72 -8.44 -2.30
CA ALA A 111 -12.39 -8.16 -1.77
C ALA A 111 -12.12 -6.65 -1.67
N ALA A 112 -11.02 -6.27 -1.00
CA ALA A 112 -10.59 -4.88 -0.88
C ALA A 112 -9.06 -4.77 -0.90
N LEU A 113 -8.58 -3.63 -1.40
CA LEU A 113 -7.24 -3.12 -1.17
C LEU A 113 -7.30 -2.00 -0.12
N LEU A 114 -6.36 -1.97 0.80
CA LEU A 114 -6.16 -0.90 1.77
C LEU A 114 -4.69 -0.48 1.68
N MET A 115 -4.39 0.35 0.65
CA MET A 115 -3.04 0.70 0.24
C MET A 115 -2.81 2.20 0.51
N GLY A 116 -2.23 2.54 1.64
CA GLY A 116 -1.99 3.94 2.02
C GLY A 116 -2.48 4.29 3.42
N PRO A 117 -3.76 4.17 3.72
CA PRO A 117 -4.35 4.69 4.96
C PRO A 117 -3.66 4.20 6.24
N MET A 118 -3.24 2.93 6.32
CA MET A 118 -2.64 2.37 7.54
C MET A 118 -1.31 3.02 7.92
N TYR A 119 -0.59 3.56 6.97
CA TYR A 119 0.68 4.23 7.25
C TYR A 119 0.60 5.77 7.22
N HIS A 120 -0.58 6.33 6.98
CA HIS A 120 -0.84 7.77 7.10
C HIS A 120 -1.70 8.13 8.32
N VAL A 121 -2.03 7.16 9.16
CA VAL A 121 -2.79 7.37 10.39
C VAL A 121 -1.91 7.03 11.59
N ILE A 122 -1.46 8.06 12.34
CA ILE A 122 -0.56 7.92 13.47
C ILE A 122 -1.28 7.35 14.70
N ASP A 123 -2.54 7.75 14.94
CA ASP A 123 -3.30 7.27 16.08
C ASP A 123 -3.72 5.80 15.93
N SER A 124 -3.35 4.97 16.89
CA SER A 124 -3.63 3.53 16.85
C SER A 124 -5.11 3.18 16.97
N GLN A 125 -5.93 4.03 17.61
CA GLN A 125 -7.36 3.82 17.71
C GLN A 125 -8.03 4.11 16.36
N ASP A 126 -7.55 5.11 15.64
CA ASP A 126 -8.02 5.41 14.28
C ASP A 126 -7.62 4.30 13.30
N ARG A 127 -6.39 3.76 13.36
CA ARG A 127 -6.01 2.59 12.58
C ARG A 127 -6.88 1.37 12.89
N HIS A 128 -7.15 1.12 14.18
CA HIS A 128 -8.07 0.06 14.57
C HIS A 128 -9.49 0.29 14.02
N ARG A 129 -9.98 1.53 14.05
CA ARG A 129 -11.28 1.93 13.47
C ARG A 129 -11.33 1.63 11.97
N ILE A 130 -10.27 1.99 11.22
CA ILE A 130 -10.18 1.66 9.77
C ILE A 130 -10.33 0.15 9.56
N LEU A 131 -9.60 -0.67 10.31
CA LEU A 131 -9.68 -2.13 10.19
C LEU A 131 -11.07 -2.68 10.51
N ILE A 132 -11.75 -2.15 11.53
CA ILE A 132 -13.13 -2.54 11.86
C ILE A 132 -14.09 -2.15 10.74
N GLN A 133 -13.93 -0.97 10.15
CA GLN A 133 -14.77 -0.51 9.04
C GLN A 133 -14.49 -1.27 7.74
N LEU A 134 -13.22 -1.57 7.45
CA LEU A 134 -12.85 -2.47 6.34
C LEU A 134 -13.57 -3.83 6.47
N LYS A 135 -13.57 -4.40 7.68
CA LYS A 135 -14.28 -5.65 7.95
C LYS A 135 -15.80 -5.51 7.69
N GLY A 136 -16.38 -4.35 8.05
CA GLY A 136 -17.81 -4.08 7.88
C GLY A 136 -18.28 -3.96 6.43
N ILE A 137 -17.38 -3.66 5.50
CA ILE A 137 -17.70 -3.57 4.06
C ILE A 137 -17.35 -4.83 3.28
N LEU A 138 -16.68 -5.81 3.91
CA LEU A 138 -16.39 -7.10 3.28
C LEU A 138 -17.54 -8.09 3.48
N LYS A 139 -17.81 -8.88 2.46
CA LYS A 139 -18.67 -10.06 2.59
C LYS A 139 -18.07 -11.06 3.60
N PRO A 140 -18.87 -11.95 4.17
CA PRO A 140 -18.34 -13.10 4.91
C PRO A 140 -17.29 -13.84 4.07
N ASN A 141 -16.14 -14.12 4.67
CA ASN A 141 -14.95 -14.68 3.99
C ASN A 141 -14.32 -13.79 2.91
N GLY A 142 -14.73 -12.53 2.76
CA GLY A 142 -14.12 -11.58 1.84
C GLY A 142 -12.64 -11.37 2.15
N ILE A 143 -11.85 -11.12 1.12
CA ILE A 143 -10.39 -10.99 1.21
C ILE A 143 -9.99 -9.52 1.19
N ALA A 144 -8.99 -9.13 1.99
CA ALA A 144 -8.34 -7.85 1.79
C ALA A 144 -6.81 -7.98 1.74
N ILE A 145 -6.17 -7.07 1.01
CA ILE A 145 -4.73 -6.84 1.07
C ILE A 145 -4.53 -5.50 1.78
N ILE A 146 -3.77 -5.53 2.88
CA ILE A 146 -3.52 -4.37 3.73
C ILE A 146 -2.04 -4.05 3.69
N ALA A 147 -1.69 -2.81 3.31
CA ALA A 147 -0.30 -2.37 3.25
C ALA A 147 0.12 -1.63 4.54
N TYR A 148 1.34 -1.92 4.99
CA TYR A 148 2.06 -1.18 6.03
C TYR A 148 3.47 -0.82 5.55
N LEU A 149 4.00 0.30 6.04
CA LEU A 149 5.42 0.60 5.93
C LEU A 149 6.20 -0.18 6.99
N ASN A 150 7.37 -0.71 6.61
CA ASN A 150 8.16 -1.60 7.45
C ASN A 150 9.41 -0.90 8.00
N SER A 151 9.49 -0.76 9.32
CA SER A 151 10.65 -0.15 10.00
C SER A 151 11.96 -0.89 9.70
N TRP A 152 11.93 -2.22 9.59
CA TRP A 152 13.12 -3.01 9.26
C TRP A 152 13.62 -2.74 7.84
N GLY A 153 12.70 -2.61 6.88
CA GLY A 153 13.01 -2.22 5.51
C GLY A 153 13.60 -0.83 5.46
N LEU A 154 12.95 0.15 6.11
CA LEU A 154 13.42 1.53 6.15
C LEU A 154 14.84 1.65 6.73
N ILE A 155 15.16 0.92 7.81
CA ILE A 155 16.51 0.92 8.36
C ILE A 155 17.53 0.41 7.33
N ARG A 156 17.17 -0.56 6.53
CA ARG A 156 18.05 -1.11 5.49
C ARG A 156 18.18 -0.17 4.29
N THR A 157 17.08 0.33 3.76
CA THR A 157 17.07 1.18 2.56
C THR A 157 17.49 2.61 2.85
N GLY A 158 17.29 3.07 4.08
CA GLY A 158 17.73 4.37 4.56
C GLY A 158 19.23 4.59 4.46
N ILE A 159 20.05 3.54 4.39
CA ILE A 159 21.49 3.66 4.10
C ILE A 159 21.71 4.37 2.77
N VAL A 160 20.85 4.12 1.78
CA VAL A 160 20.91 4.72 0.45
C VAL A 160 20.13 6.05 0.41
N ASP A 161 18.89 6.02 0.91
CA ASP A 161 17.96 7.13 0.73
C ASP A 161 18.17 8.26 1.76
N PHE A 162 18.59 7.92 2.98
CA PHE A 162 18.72 8.85 4.11
C PHE A 162 20.00 8.63 4.92
N PRO A 163 21.21 8.64 4.29
CA PRO A 163 22.47 8.28 4.98
C PRO A 163 22.79 9.18 6.17
N HIS A 164 22.25 10.41 6.20
CA HIS A 164 22.44 11.34 7.30
C HIS A 164 21.80 10.88 8.62
N TRP A 165 20.77 10.00 8.58
CA TRP A 165 20.13 9.46 9.79
C TRP A 165 21.08 8.59 10.60
N TYR A 166 22.03 7.93 9.93
CA TYR A 166 22.99 7.04 10.57
C TYR A 166 24.05 7.81 11.39
N LYS A 167 24.06 9.15 11.33
CA LYS A 167 24.83 10.00 12.23
C LYS A 167 24.20 10.10 13.62
N GLU A 168 22.90 9.81 13.76
CA GLU A 168 22.16 9.96 15.00
C GLU A 168 21.47 8.62 15.37
N LYS A 169 22.16 7.83 16.22
CA LYS A 169 21.65 6.51 16.63
C LYS A 169 20.26 6.57 17.27
N SER A 170 19.91 7.67 17.95
CA SER A 170 18.58 7.86 18.56
C SER A 170 17.45 7.82 17.55
N LYS A 171 17.63 8.41 16.35
CA LYS A 171 16.61 8.37 15.28
C LYS A 171 16.31 6.96 14.82
N LEU A 172 17.34 6.12 14.67
CA LEU A 172 17.17 4.72 14.29
C LEU A 172 16.46 3.93 15.40
N SER A 173 16.71 4.26 16.67
CA SER A 173 16.04 3.63 17.80
C SER A 173 14.57 3.98 17.84
N SER A 174 14.19 5.23 17.59
CA SER A 174 12.77 5.65 17.53
C SER A 174 11.99 4.89 16.47
N LEU A 175 12.56 4.66 15.30
CA LEU A 175 11.91 3.85 14.24
C LEU A 175 11.58 2.43 14.68
N LEU A 176 12.38 1.83 15.56
CA LEU A 176 12.17 0.46 16.02
C LEU A 176 11.27 0.34 17.26
N TYR A 177 11.32 1.33 18.15
CA TYR A 177 10.64 1.25 19.44
C TYR A 177 9.37 2.10 19.51
N GLU A 178 9.36 3.25 18.86
CA GLU A 178 8.21 4.16 18.85
C GLU A 178 7.30 3.90 17.64
N LEU A 179 7.81 3.25 16.58
CA LEU A 179 7.09 2.89 15.34
C LEU A 179 6.42 4.09 14.65
N THR A 180 6.84 5.29 14.98
CA THR A 180 6.33 6.54 14.41
C THR A 180 7.47 7.40 13.92
N PHE A 181 7.20 8.12 12.86
CA PHE A 181 8.12 9.12 12.35
C PHE A 181 7.32 10.31 11.83
N GLU A 182 7.61 11.50 12.34
CA GLU A 182 7.00 12.73 11.84
C GLU A 182 7.70 13.15 10.55
N GLY A 183 6.93 13.20 9.46
CA GLY A 183 7.43 13.31 8.09
C GLY A 183 8.23 14.55 7.74
N GLN A 184 8.07 15.67 8.45
CA GLN A 184 8.83 16.91 8.19
C GLN A 184 10.35 16.77 8.33
N ALA A 185 10.84 15.70 8.94
CA ALA A 185 12.28 15.43 9.05
C ALA A 185 12.85 14.56 7.93
N LEU A 186 11.99 14.00 7.04
CA LEU A 186 12.32 12.98 6.04
C LEU A 186 12.29 13.44 4.60
N SER A 187 12.33 14.68 4.28
CA SER A 187 12.09 15.17 2.92
C SER A 187 10.62 15.40 2.61
N ASP A 188 10.10 16.58 2.72
CA ASP A 188 8.83 17.10 2.15
C ASP A 188 7.62 16.13 2.04
N PHE A 189 7.72 14.90 2.57
CA PHE A 189 6.65 13.92 2.60
C PHE A 189 5.77 14.15 3.85
N THR A 190 4.52 13.68 3.80
CA THR A 190 3.54 13.85 4.89
C THR A 190 3.79 12.89 6.08
N GLU A 191 2.95 12.97 7.10
CA GLU A 191 3.01 12.10 8.29
C GLU A 191 2.98 10.62 7.92
N CYS A 192 3.86 9.82 8.53
CA CYS A 192 3.94 8.39 8.33
C CYS A 192 4.06 7.62 9.64
N TYR A 193 3.35 6.50 9.69
CA TYR A 193 3.49 5.45 10.70
C TYR A 193 4.27 4.27 10.10
N TRP A 194 5.32 3.86 10.78
CA TRP A 194 6.14 2.71 10.39
C TRP A 194 5.91 1.59 11.39
N SER A 195 5.68 0.38 10.90
CA SER A 195 5.39 -0.78 11.74
C SER A 195 6.47 -1.84 11.62
N THR A 196 6.60 -2.70 12.62
CA THR A 196 7.28 -3.98 12.42
C THR A 196 6.27 -5.02 11.94
N PRO A 197 6.71 -6.13 11.32
CA PRO A 197 5.81 -7.22 10.93
C PRO A 197 4.95 -7.73 12.09
N GLU A 198 5.53 -7.84 13.29
CA GLU A 198 4.85 -8.30 14.49
C GLU A 198 3.76 -7.33 14.96
N ALA A 199 4.07 -6.02 14.97
CA ALA A 199 3.10 -5.00 15.38
C ALA A 199 1.92 -4.91 14.40
N ALA A 200 2.19 -4.96 13.10
CA ALA A 200 1.14 -4.98 12.08
C ALA A 200 0.25 -6.22 12.20
N LEU A 201 0.85 -7.40 12.38
CA LEU A 201 0.12 -8.65 12.63
C LEU A 201 -0.79 -8.55 13.86
N GLN A 202 -0.31 -7.98 14.96
CA GLN A 202 -1.10 -7.80 16.19
C GLN A 202 -2.28 -6.84 15.97
N GLU A 203 -2.09 -5.71 15.27
CA GLU A 203 -3.18 -4.78 14.94
C GLU A 203 -4.28 -5.47 14.12
N ILE A 204 -3.90 -6.20 13.08
CA ILE A 204 -4.81 -6.93 12.19
C ILE A 204 -5.59 -8.01 12.94
N GLN A 205 -4.90 -8.81 13.76
CA GLN A 205 -5.52 -9.88 14.55
C GLN A 205 -6.46 -9.33 15.62
N LYS A 206 -6.08 -8.22 16.28
CA LYS A 206 -6.92 -7.52 17.27
C LYS A 206 -8.23 -6.99 16.64
N ALA A 207 -8.21 -6.61 15.38
CA ALA A 207 -9.42 -6.23 14.63
C ALA A 207 -10.30 -7.43 14.24
N GLY A 208 -9.85 -8.66 14.48
CA GLY A 208 -10.60 -9.90 14.25
C GLY A 208 -10.48 -10.45 12.82
N PHE A 209 -9.49 -10.06 12.05
CA PHE A 209 -9.18 -10.69 10.78
C PHE A 209 -8.37 -11.97 10.96
N LYS A 210 -8.60 -12.93 10.08
CA LYS A 210 -7.72 -14.08 9.90
C LYS A 210 -6.62 -13.72 8.90
N VAL A 211 -5.37 -13.71 9.32
CA VAL A 211 -4.24 -13.54 8.40
C VAL A 211 -4.03 -14.84 7.64
N ILE A 212 -4.14 -14.80 6.31
CA ILE A 212 -3.93 -15.95 5.40
C ILE A 212 -2.46 -16.04 5.03
N SER A 213 -1.89 -14.88 4.66
CA SER A 213 -0.48 -14.75 4.26
C SER A 213 0.00 -13.34 4.49
N TYR A 214 1.30 -13.13 4.47
CA TYR A 214 1.85 -11.81 4.26
C TYR A 214 3.12 -11.85 3.41
N ALA A 215 3.37 -10.78 2.71
CA ALA A 215 4.44 -10.60 1.76
C ALA A 215 5.25 -9.34 2.09
N GLY A 216 6.52 -9.38 1.75
CA GLY A 216 7.32 -8.17 1.60
C GLY A 216 7.24 -7.72 0.14
N ALA A 217 6.69 -6.54 -0.11
CA ALA A 217 6.29 -6.13 -1.46
C ALA A 217 7.44 -6.10 -2.47
N GLU A 218 8.66 -5.82 -2.03
CA GLU A 218 9.84 -5.81 -2.90
C GLU A 218 10.52 -7.20 -3.02
N GLY A 219 10.04 -8.20 -2.28
CA GLY A 219 10.59 -9.56 -2.32
C GLY A 219 12.10 -9.58 -2.06
N PHE A 220 12.83 -10.44 -2.79
CA PHE A 220 14.29 -10.51 -2.68
C PHE A 220 15.00 -9.23 -3.17
N ALA A 221 14.33 -8.38 -3.95
CA ALA A 221 14.87 -7.16 -4.53
C ALA A 221 14.86 -5.95 -3.57
N GLY A 222 14.24 -6.09 -2.39
CA GLY A 222 14.23 -5.05 -1.37
C GLY A 222 15.63 -4.55 -1.03
N GLY A 223 15.81 -3.21 -0.99
CA GLY A 223 17.09 -2.55 -0.69
C GLY A 223 18.14 -2.59 -1.81
N LEU A 224 17.82 -3.12 -3.00
CA LEU A 224 18.74 -3.18 -4.14
C LEU A 224 18.50 -2.06 -5.16
N ARG A 225 17.80 -1.00 -4.81
CA ARG A 225 17.38 0.07 -5.73
C ARG A 225 18.48 0.58 -6.66
N PRO A 226 19.70 0.95 -6.22
CA PRO A 226 20.73 1.44 -7.14
C PRO A 226 21.16 0.41 -8.19
N LEU A 227 21.15 -0.87 -7.83
CA LEU A 227 21.45 -1.96 -8.76
C LEU A 227 20.33 -2.20 -9.76
N LEU A 228 19.09 -2.06 -9.31
CA LEU A 228 17.90 -2.21 -10.16
C LEU A 228 17.76 -1.06 -11.16
N GLU A 229 18.09 0.17 -10.74
CA GLU A 229 18.16 1.34 -11.62
C GLU A 229 19.19 1.14 -12.73
N LYS A 230 20.36 0.64 -12.37
CA LYS A 230 21.41 0.30 -13.33
C LYS A 230 20.93 -0.80 -14.27
N LEU A 231 20.38 -1.91 -13.74
CA LEU A 231 19.92 -3.04 -14.52
C LEU A 231 18.81 -2.65 -15.49
N SER A 232 17.88 -1.78 -15.08
CA SER A 232 16.75 -1.35 -15.92
C SER A 232 17.19 -0.61 -17.19
N THR A 233 18.37 0.03 -17.15
CA THR A 233 18.97 0.74 -18.30
C THR A 233 19.92 -0.11 -19.11
N GLU A 234 20.73 -0.96 -18.46
CA GLU A 234 21.75 -1.76 -19.12
C GLU A 234 21.20 -3.08 -19.71
N ASP A 235 20.20 -3.67 -19.03
CA ASP A 235 19.56 -4.94 -19.46
C ASP A 235 18.08 -4.96 -19.04
N PRO A 236 17.18 -4.32 -19.83
CA PRO A 236 15.73 -4.26 -19.52
C PRO A 236 15.04 -5.62 -19.46
N GLU A 237 15.54 -6.63 -20.18
CA GLU A 237 14.99 -7.98 -20.11
C GLU A 237 15.31 -8.64 -18.77
N ALA A 238 16.56 -8.58 -18.34
CA ALA A 238 16.95 -9.06 -17.01
C ALA A 238 16.21 -8.31 -15.90
N TYR A 239 16.03 -6.99 -16.01
CA TYR A 239 15.24 -6.21 -15.08
C TYR A 239 13.78 -6.70 -15.00
N THR A 240 13.14 -6.96 -16.16
CA THR A 240 11.76 -7.49 -16.21
C THR A 240 11.66 -8.82 -15.48
N ASN A 241 12.61 -9.72 -15.70
CA ASN A 241 12.66 -11.02 -15.02
C ASN A 241 12.87 -10.87 -13.50
N VAL A 242 13.67 -9.88 -13.06
CA VAL A 242 13.86 -9.56 -11.64
C VAL A 242 12.55 -9.08 -11.02
N VAL A 243 11.80 -8.20 -11.68
CA VAL A 243 10.50 -7.71 -11.20
C VAL A 243 9.51 -8.86 -11.03
N GLN A 244 9.41 -9.74 -12.03
CA GLN A 244 8.53 -10.90 -11.97
C GLN A 244 8.94 -11.86 -10.85
N PHE A 245 10.21 -12.21 -10.75
CA PHE A 245 10.69 -13.13 -9.73
C PHE A 245 10.59 -12.54 -8.31
N ALA A 246 10.75 -11.21 -8.15
CA ALA A 246 10.52 -10.54 -6.89
C ALA A 246 9.04 -10.68 -6.45
N ALA A 247 8.10 -10.53 -7.38
CA ALA A 247 6.68 -10.72 -7.12
C ALA A 247 6.36 -12.18 -6.72
N GLU A 248 6.90 -13.16 -7.43
CA GLU A 248 6.69 -14.58 -7.15
C GLU A 248 7.28 -15.02 -5.81
N THR A 249 8.32 -14.33 -5.33
CA THR A 249 9.04 -14.65 -4.08
C THR A 249 8.67 -13.75 -2.91
N CYS A 250 7.71 -12.83 -3.06
CA CYS A 250 7.37 -11.83 -2.05
C CYS A 250 6.86 -12.41 -0.72
N GLU A 251 6.25 -13.61 -0.74
CA GLU A 251 5.77 -14.30 0.45
C GLU A 251 6.84 -15.18 1.12
N LEU A 252 8.04 -15.32 0.51
CA LEU A 252 9.09 -16.16 1.05
C LEU A 252 9.65 -15.57 2.35
N LYS A 253 9.65 -16.39 3.40
CA LYS A 253 9.99 -15.99 4.77
C LYS A 253 11.36 -15.31 4.91
N GLN A 254 12.34 -15.71 4.11
CA GLN A 254 13.70 -15.15 4.14
C GLN A 254 13.80 -13.72 3.55
N TYR A 255 12.78 -13.24 2.84
CA TYR A 255 12.82 -11.92 2.18
C TYR A 255 11.80 -10.95 2.76
N ARG A 256 10.59 -11.40 3.10
CA ARG A 256 9.43 -10.57 3.40
C ARG A 256 9.63 -9.59 4.55
N ASP A 257 10.39 -9.97 5.58
CA ASP A 257 10.53 -9.16 6.80
C ASP A 257 11.51 -7.98 6.64
N SER A 258 12.25 -7.92 5.54
CA SER A 258 13.28 -6.90 5.31
C SER A 258 12.99 -5.95 4.11
N THR A 259 11.78 -5.94 3.62
CA THR A 259 11.30 -5.06 2.54
C THR A 259 10.73 -3.77 3.10
N ASP A 260 10.57 -2.74 2.26
CA ASP A 260 10.04 -1.44 2.69
C ASP A 260 8.54 -1.48 2.98
N HIS A 261 7.80 -2.31 2.23
CA HIS A 261 6.35 -2.47 2.40
C HIS A 261 6.01 -3.90 2.80
N LEU A 262 5.03 -4.02 3.69
CA LEU A 262 4.41 -5.28 4.09
C LEU A 262 2.99 -5.32 3.55
N HIS A 263 2.64 -6.37 2.84
CA HIS A 263 1.28 -6.62 2.35
C HIS A 263 0.68 -7.84 3.07
N PHE A 264 -0.33 -7.60 3.90
CA PHE A 264 -1.03 -8.66 4.62
C PHE A 264 -2.27 -9.08 3.85
N VAL A 265 -2.36 -10.36 3.48
CA VAL A 265 -3.56 -10.96 2.93
C VAL A 265 -4.40 -11.48 4.07
N VAL A 266 -5.58 -10.92 4.23
CA VAL A 266 -6.47 -11.21 5.35
C VAL A 266 -7.86 -11.63 4.89
N GLN A 267 -8.54 -12.40 5.72
CA GLN A 267 -9.91 -12.85 5.48
C GLN A 267 -10.84 -12.31 6.58
N SER A 268 -11.97 -11.75 6.15
CA SER A 268 -13.06 -11.39 7.03
C SER A 268 -13.67 -12.67 7.66
N PRO A 269 -14.09 -12.65 8.92
CA PRO A 269 -14.80 -13.79 9.52
C PRO A 269 -16.10 -14.08 8.78
N VAL A 270 -16.68 -15.26 9.08
CA VAL A 270 -17.99 -15.71 8.57
C VAL A 270 -19.12 -14.87 9.13
#